data_4754849c26a4641609a9d40a4618f795
#
_entry.id   4754849c26a4641609a9d40a4618f795
#
_cell.length_a   1.000
_cell.length_b   1.000
_cell.length_c   1.000
_cell.angle_alpha   90.00
_cell.angle_beta   90.00
_cell.angle_gamma   90.00
#
_symmetry.space_group_name_H-M   'P 1'
#
loop_
_entity.id
_entity.type
_entity.pdbx_description
1 polymer ?
#
loop_
_entity_poly.entity_id
_entity_poly.type
_entity_poly.pdbx_seq_one_letter_code
_entity_poly.pdbx_strand_id
1 'polypeptide(L)'
;MIPLDVGWRLGAHAQVPLVQKTTTNFETESADHEFGLGDASFQAVVAHAINDRWAAAVGTRLVAQTAAGSLGSGEWQVQPGLGVRYMLFELGEDCYFVPSMRYAMSIPGNAQARRISEPQIAPTLNIDLPGPVFITFYPSNDIRINYGAPVAGQTGRLFFPFDALIGVRLSDQVALSLEGSVPIVKAYPVYNFKAEVKLRMLF
;
A
#
# COMPACT_ATOMS: atom_id res chain seq x y z
N MET A 1 4.84 18.35 -2.24
CA MET A 1 4.84 18.19 -3.73
C MET A 1 5.45 19.41 -4.38
N ILE A 2 6.39 19.21 -5.27
CA ILE A 2 7.12 20.26 -5.99
C ILE A 2 6.35 20.59 -7.27
N PRO A 3 5.92 21.85 -7.52
CA PRO A 3 5.31 22.25 -8.78
C PRO A 3 6.37 22.20 -9.89
N LEU A 4 6.02 21.58 -11.03
CA LEU A 4 6.89 21.49 -12.20
C LEU A 4 6.49 22.51 -13.28
N ASP A 5 5.18 22.64 -13.51
CA ASP A 5 4.57 23.56 -14.49
C ASP A 5 3.06 23.66 -14.20
N VAL A 6 2.32 24.41 -14.99
CA VAL A 6 0.87 24.60 -14.82
C VAL A 6 0.15 23.25 -14.75
N GLY A 7 -0.42 22.95 -13.57
CA GLY A 7 -1.12 21.69 -13.29
C GLY A 7 -0.26 20.47 -13.01
N TRP A 8 1.05 20.52 -13.25
CA TRP A 8 1.96 19.39 -12.99
C TRP A 8 2.64 19.49 -11.64
N ARG A 9 2.71 18.38 -10.92
CA ARG A 9 3.37 18.28 -9.61
C ARG A 9 4.18 17.00 -9.50
N LEU A 10 5.38 17.11 -8.93
CA LEU A 10 6.20 15.96 -8.53
C LEU A 10 6.02 15.73 -7.03
N GLY A 11 5.70 14.51 -6.64
CA GLY A 11 5.66 14.07 -5.26
C GLY A 11 6.60 12.90 -5.03
N ALA A 12 7.22 12.88 -3.86
CA ALA A 12 7.98 11.74 -3.39
C ALA A 12 7.61 11.44 -1.94
N HIS A 13 7.61 10.18 -1.55
CA HIS A 13 7.51 9.80 -0.16
C HIS A 13 8.32 8.56 0.14
N ALA A 14 8.80 8.48 1.39
CA ALA A 14 9.44 7.31 1.96
C ALA A 14 8.57 6.75 3.08
N GLN A 15 8.61 5.45 3.26
CA GLN A 15 7.83 4.75 4.29
C GLN A 15 8.66 3.62 4.87
N VAL A 16 8.64 3.50 6.21
CA VAL A 16 9.13 2.34 6.95
C VAL A 16 8.00 1.87 7.87
N PRO A 17 7.34 0.75 7.58
CA PRO A 17 6.25 0.26 8.40
C PRO A 17 6.77 -0.53 9.61
N LEU A 18 6.09 -0.41 10.75
CA LEU A 18 6.19 -1.34 11.86
C LEU A 18 4.99 -2.27 11.75
N VAL A 19 5.26 -3.56 11.58
CA VAL A 19 4.27 -4.56 11.20
C VAL A 19 4.07 -5.56 12.31
N GLN A 20 2.82 -5.86 12.63
CA GLN A 20 2.42 -7.05 13.36
C GLN A 20 1.64 -7.96 12.41
N LYS A 21 2.07 -9.19 12.27
CA LYS A 21 1.49 -10.17 11.36
C LYS A 21 1.14 -11.44 12.13
N THR A 22 -0.05 -11.96 11.87
CA THR A 22 -0.48 -13.26 12.40
C THR A 22 -0.76 -14.18 11.22
N THR A 23 -0.10 -15.32 11.19
CA THR A 23 -0.29 -16.37 10.17
C THR A 23 -0.68 -17.66 10.87
N THR A 24 -1.75 -18.30 10.41
CA THR A 24 -2.12 -19.63 10.93
C THR A 24 -1.47 -20.70 10.08
N ASN A 25 -0.77 -21.59 10.73
CA ASN A 25 -0.34 -22.84 10.10
C ASN A 25 -1.51 -23.84 10.20
N PHE A 26 -2.10 -24.17 9.07
CA PHE A 26 -3.27 -25.07 9.01
C PHE A 26 -2.90 -26.53 9.33
N GLU A 27 -1.63 -26.91 9.24
CA GLU A 27 -1.18 -28.28 9.56
C GLU A 27 -1.02 -28.50 11.06
N THR A 28 -0.64 -27.45 11.78
CA THR A 28 -0.35 -27.52 13.23
C THR A 28 -1.41 -26.83 14.09
N GLU A 29 -2.41 -26.21 13.49
CA GLU A 29 -3.43 -25.36 14.15
C GLU A 29 -2.82 -24.25 15.04
N SER A 30 -1.54 -23.94 14.83
CA SER A 30 -0.84 -22.90 15.58
C SER A 30 -0.91 -21.55 14.88
N ALA A 31 -0.99 -20.49 15.66
CA ALA A 31 -0.87 -19.13 15.17
C ALA A 31 0.56 -18.63 15.42
N ASP A 32 1.26 -18.28 14.35
CA ASP A 32 2.55 -17.62 14.43
C ASP A 32 2.33 -16.10 14.46
N HIS A 33 2.94 -15.46 15.45
CA HIS A 33 2.88 -14.02 15.63
C HIS A 33 4.27 -13.43 15.40
N GLU A 34 4.38 -12.52 14.45
CA GLU A 34 5.62 -11.82 14.18
C GLU A 34 5.40 -10.30 14.34
N PHE A 35 6.38 -9.62 14.91
CA PHE A 35 6.39 -8.18 15.10
C PHE A 35 7.77 -7.61 14.78
N GLY A 36 7.81 -6.51 14.04
CA GLY A 36 9.07 -5.85 13.70
C GLY A 36 8.94 -4.86 12.54
N LEU A 37 10.07 -4.43 12.02
CA LEU A 37 10.10 -3.56 10.84
C LEU A 37 9.76 -4.36 9.59
N GLY A 38 8.86 -3.80 8.78
CA GLY A 38 8.56 -4.29 7.45
C GLY A 38 9.53 -3.76 6.39
N ASP A 39 9.23 -4.02 5.12
CA ASP A 39 10.03 -3.55 4.01
C ASP A 39 9.91 -2.03 3.84
N ALA A 40 11.04 -1.34 3.86
CA ALA A 40 11.11 0.08 3.56
C ALA A 40 10.73 0.32 2.09
N SER A 41 10.13 1.46 1.81
CA SER A 41 9.79 1.80 0.43
C SER A 41 9.95 3.29 0.15
N PHE A 42 10.26 3.57 -1.11
CA PHE A 42 10.32 4.91 -1.67
C PHE A 42 9.42 4.97 -2.91
N GLN A 43 8.63 6.02 -3.03
CA GLN A 43 7.74 6.24 -4.17
C GLN A 43 7.94 7.63 -4.75
N ALA A 44 8.02 7.70 -6.07
CA ALA A 44 7.96 8.95 -6.83
C ALA A 44 6.72 8.95 -7.72
N VAL A 45 6.03 10.09 -7.78
CA VAL A 45 4.76 10.26 -8.49
C VAL A 45 4.76 11.59 -9.22
N VAL A 46 4.39 11.56 -10.50
CA VAL A 46 4.06 12.75 -11.28
C VAL A 46 2.55 12.82 -11.41
N ALA A 47 1.96 13.92 -10.98
CA ALA A 47 0.53 14.16 -11.02
C ALA A 47 0.21 15.38 -11.87
N HIS A 48 -0.92 15.32 -12.57
CA HIS A 48 -1.48 16.43 -13.35
C HIS A 48 -2.90 16.72 -12.88
N ALA A 49 -3.14 17.95 -12.48
CA ALA A 49 -4.48 18.45 -12.18
C ALA A 49 -5.22 18.76 -13.49
N ILE A 50 -6.29 18.03 -13.77
CA ILE A 50 -7.14 18.23 -14.95
C ILE A 50 -8.09 19.39 -14.71
N ASN A 51 -8.64 19.46 -13.50
CA ASN A 51 -9.46 20.55 -12.96
C ASN A 51 -9.49 20.46 -11.42
N ASP A 52 -10.33 21.25 -10.77
CA ASP A 52 -10.40 21.30 -9.30
C ASP A 52 -10.82 19.96 -8.68
N ARG A 53 -11.59 19.14 -9.40
CA ARG A 53 -12.05 17.83 -8.90
C ARG A 53 -11.19 16.67 -9.34
N TRP A 54 -10.59 16.72 -10.53
CA TRP A 54 -9.91 15.60 -11.14
C TRP A 54 -8.41 15.81 -11.27
N ALA A 55 -7.65 14.82 -10.89
CA ALA A 55 -6.23 14.73 -11.19
C ALA A 55 -5.86 13.30 -11.59
N ALA A 56 -4.93 13.16 -12.49
CA ALA A 56 -4.34 11.87 -12.86
C ALA A 56 -2.89 11.82 -12.39
N ALA A 57 -2.41 10.63 -12.07
CA ALA A 57 -1.05 10.43 -11.62
C ALA A 57 -0.47 9.13 -12.15
N VAL A 58 0.83 9.17 -12.43
CA VAL A 58 1.64 7.99 -12.72
C VAL A 58 2.87 8.02 -11.82
N GLY A 59 3.37 6.85 -11.45
CA GLY A 59 4.53 6.80 -10.57
C GLY A 59 5.11 5.40 -10.46
N THR A 60 6.14 5.31 -9.66
CA THR A 60 6.75 4.03 -9.33
C THR A 60 7.12 3.99 -7.86
N ARG A 61 6.97 2.83 -7.26
CA ARG A 61 7.41 2.53 -5.90
C ARG A 61 8.53 1.50 -5.97
N LEU A 62 9.59 1.77 -5.25
CA LEU A 62 10.67 0.83 -5.00
C LEU A 62 10.50 0.30 -3.57
N VAL A 63 10.47 -1.01 -3.40
CA VAL A 63 10.42 -1.67 -2.09
C VAL A 63 11.75 -2.35 -1.85
N ALA A 64 12.40 -2.01 -0.74
CA ALA A 64 13.68 -2.56 -0.35
C ALA A 64 13.47 -3.77 0.57
N GLN A 65 14.27 -4.80 0.39
CA GLN A 65 14.28 -5.97 1.26
C GLN A 65 14.95 -5.62 2.60
N THR A 66 14.23 -4.96 3.48
CA THR A 66 14.74 -4.51 4.79
C THR A 66 14.06 -5.17 5.98
N ALA A 67 12.95 -5.85 5.77
CA ALA A 67 12.25 -6.58 6.82
C ALA A 67 13.01 -7.79 7.29
N ALA A 68 12.85 -8.11 8.58
CA ALA A 68 13.32 -9.36 9.16
C ALA A 68 12.25 -10.46 9.03
N GLY A 69 12.67 -11.69 8.84
CA GLY A 69 11.78 -12.84 8.82
C GLY A 69 10.71 -12.78 7.72
N SER A 70 9.48 -13.13 8.06
CA SER A 70 8.34 -13.14 7.15
C SER A 70 7.55 -11.82 7.13
N LEU A 71 8.03 -10.77 7.81
CA LEU A 71 7.37 -9.45 7.87
C LEU A 71 7.44 -8.68 6.56
N GLY A 72 8.35 -9.04 5.67
CA GLY A 72 8.50 -8.47 4.34
C GLY A 72 8.31 -9.48 3.22
N SER A 73 8.61 -9.03 2.03
CA SER A 73 8.51 -9.82 0.81
C SER A 73 9.71 -10.74 0.56
N GLY A 74 10.83 -10.45 1.22
CA GLY A 74 12.11 -11.15 0.99
C GLY A 74 12.79 -10.78 -0.33
N GLU A 75 12.27 -9.81 -1.08
CA GLU A 75 12.83 -9.37 -2.36
C GLU A 75 12.69 -7.87 -2.58
N TRP A 76 13.63 -7.32 -3.33
CA TRP A 76 13.48 -6.00 -3.91
C TRP A 76 12.36 -6.03 -4.96
N GLN A 77 11.53 -4.98 -4.96
CA GLN A 77 10.44 -4.85 -5.92
C GLN A 77 10.44 -3.47 -6.58
N VAL A 78 10.06 -3.45 -7.83
CA VAL A 78 9.63 -2.24 -8.53
C VAL A 78 8.13 -2.35 -8.81
N GLN A 79 7.41 -1.26 -8.57
CA GLN A 79 5.95 -1.24 -8.64
C GLN A 79 5.49 0.01 -9.42
N PRO A 80 5.57 0.01 -10.77
CA PRO A 80 4.94 1.04 -11.58
C PRO A 80 3.43 1.03 -11.37
N GLY A 81 2.83 2.22 -11.38
CA GLY A 81 1.40 2.36 -11.15
C GLY A 81 0.84 3.67 -11.67
N LEU A 82 -0.48 3.72 -11.68
CA LEU A 82 -1.25 4.88 -12.07
C LEU A 82 -2.51 4.99 -11.19
N GLY A 83 -3.08 6.18 -11.14
CA GLY A 83 -4.30 6.43 -10.41
C GLY A 83 -4.95 7.73 -10.86
N VAL A 84 -6.23 7.85 -10.54
CA VAL A 84 -7.02 9.05 -10.81
C VAL A 84 -7.64 9.50 -9.50
N ARG A 85 -7.46 10.76 -9.12
CA ARG A 85 -8.11 11.33 -7.93
C ARG A 85 -9.37 12.07 -8.33
N TYR A 86 -10.44 11.83 -7.59
CA TYR A 86 -11.68 12.59 -7.63
C TYR A 86 -11.94 13.19 -6.24
N MET A 87 -12.07 14.54 -6.17
CA MET A 87 -12.38 15.25 -4.92
C MET A 87 -13.87 15.15 -4.61
N LEU A 88 -14.16 14.76 -3.37
CA LEU A 88 -15.52 14.59 -2.83
C LEU A 88 -15.87 15.79 -1.95
N PHE A 89 -15.91 17.00 -2.54
CA PHE A 89 -16.18 18.26 -1.83
C PHE A 89 -17.49 18.23 -1.05
N GLU A 90 -18.42 17.38 -1.45
CA GLU A 90 -19.71 17.16 -0.77
C GLU A 90 -19.53 16.54 0.64
N LEU A 91 -18.42 15.84 0.87
CA LEU A 91 -18.05 15.21 2.16
C LEU A 91 -17.07 16.06 2.97
N GLY A 92 -16.31 16.95 2.32
CA GLY A 92 -15.29 17.79 2.93
C GLY A 92 -14.23 18.23 1.91
N GLU A 93 -13.51 19.30 2.23
CA GLU A 93 -12.52 19.91 1.32
C GLU A 93 -11.37 18.97 0.93
N ASP A 94 -10.95 18.10 1.86
CA ASP A 94 -9.86 17.15 1.65
C ASP A 94 -10.34 15.69 1.51
N CYS A 95 -11.66 15.48 1.32
CA CYS A 95 -12.19 14.16 1.02
C CYS A 95 -11.99 13.80 -0.45
N TYR A 96 -11.51 12.60 -0.71
CA TYR A 96 -11.25 12.17 -2.09
C TYR A 96 -11.35 10.65 -2.27
N PHE A 97 -11.62 10.27 -3.50
CA PHE A 97 -11.57 8.90 -3.98
C PHE A 97 -10.45 8.74 -5.02
N VAL A 98 -9.60 7.73 -4.86
CA VAL A 98 -8.48 7.44 -5.77
C VAL A 98 -8.49 5.97 -6.14
N PRO A 99 -9.21 5.56 -7.19
CA PRO A 99 -8.94 4.27 -7.79
C PRO A 99 -7.52 4.27 -8.37
N SER A 100 -6.72 3.34 -7.92
CA SER A 100 -5.35 3.18 -8.37
C SER A 100 -5.01 1.72 -8.64
N MET A 101 -4.09 1.51 -9.56
CA MET A 101 -3.53 0.19 -9.85
C MET A 101 -2.03 0.28 -9.99
N ARG A 102 -1.35 -0.79 -9.65
CA ARG A 102 0.08 -0.96 -9.86
C ARG A 102 0.39 -2.41 -10.18
N TYR A 103 1.56 -2.64 -10.74
CA TYR A 103 2.07 -3.98 -10.97
C TYR A 103 3.35 -4.18 -10.16
N ALA A 104 3.30 -5.09 -9.19
CA ALA A 104 4.45 -5.41 -8.35
C ALA A 104 5.29 -6.50 -9.02
N MET A 105 6.57 -6.22 -9.21
CA MET A 105 7.56 -7.14 -9.81
C MET A 105 8.79 -7.24 -8.92
N SER A 106 9.25 -8.48 -8.67
CA SER A 106 10.56 -8.70 -8.04
C SER A 106 11.69 -8.27 -8.98
N ILE A 107 12.71 -7.63 -8.40
CA ILE A 107 14.01 -7.46 -9.06
C ILE A 107 14.81 -8.74 -8.74
N PRO A 108 15.27 -9.50 -9.75
CA PRO A 108 16.01 -10.73 -9.51
C PRO A 108 17.27 -10.50 -8.65
N GLY A 109 17.39 -11.18 -7.54
CA GLY A 109 18.53 -11.04 -6.62
C GLY A 109 18.69 -12.22 -5.67
N ASN A 110 17.60 -12.88 -5.30
CA ASN A 110 17.63 -14.02 -4.39
C ASN A 110 16.90 -15.21 -5.01
N ALA A 111 17.63 -16.25 -5.37
CA ALA A 111 17.06 -17.46 -5.99
C ALA A 111 16.13 -18.27 -5.08
N GLN A 112 16.17 -18.02 -3.77
CA GLN A 112 15.35 -18.71 -2.77
C GLN A 112 14.07 -17.97 -2.40
N ALA A 113 13.94 -16.69 -2.77
CA ALA A 113 12.76 -15.91 -2.45
C ALA A 113 11.65 -16.15 -3.50
N ARG A 114 10.40 -15.99 -3.05
CA ARG A 114 9.24 -16.07 -3.92
C ARG A 114 9.26 -14.92 -4.92
N ARG A 115 9.26 -15.21 -6.21
CA ARG A 115 9.08 -14.20 -7.25
C ARG A 115 7.73 -13.54 -7.13
N ILE A 116 7.72 -12.21 -7.05
CA ILE A 116 6.51 -11.39 -7.04
C ILE A 116 6.21 -10.97 -8.47
N SER A 117 4.98 -11.19 -8.89
CA SER A 117 4.41 -10.74 -10.16
C SER A 117 2.91 -10.61 -9.94
N GLU A 118 2.46 -9.40 -9.54
CA GLU A 118 1.11 -9.20 -9.02
C GLU A 118 0.52 -7.87 -9.49
N PRO A 119 -0.57 -7.88 -10.28
CA PRO A 119 -1.43 -6.71 -10.38
C PRO A 119 -2.07 -6.44 -9.03
N GLN A 120 -2.03 -5.21 -8.59
CA GLN A 120 -2.52 -4.74 -7.32
C GLN A 120 -3.44 -3.54 -7.53
N ILE A 121 -4.56 -3.51 -6.82
CA ILE A 121 -5.58 -2.46 -6.93
C ILE A 121 -5.85 -1.87 -5.56
N ALA A 122 -6.11 -0.56 -5.50
CA ALA A 122 -6.67 0.10 -4.33
C ALA A 122 -7.78 1.07 -4.75
N PRO A 123 -9.02 0.83 -4.35
CA PRO A 123 -10.09 1.83 -4.44
C PRO A 123 -10.03 2.75 -3.22
N THR A 124 -8.96 3.55 -3.11
CA THR A 124 -8.69 4.36 -1.91
C THR A 124 -9.75 5.45 -1.73
N LEU A 125 -10.41 5.44 -0.59
CA LEU A 125 -11.32 6.49 -0.15
C LEU A 125 -10.76 7.17 1.10
N ASN A 126 -10.46 8.46 1.01
CA ASN A 126 -10.03 9.27 2.15
C ASN A 126 -11.18 10.16 2.61
N ILE A 127 -11.42 10.15 3.91
CA ILE A 127 -12.40 10.99 4.58
C ILE A 127 -11.68 11.79 5.66
N ASP A 128 -11.65 13.08 5.52
CA ASP A 128 -11.14 13.98 6.54
C ASP A 128 -12.22 14.23 7.59
N LEU A 129 -11.83 14.07 8.84
CA LEU A 129 -12.65 14.37 9.99
C LEU A 129 -12.32 15.78 10.53
N PRO A 130 -13.18 16.37 11.36
CA PRO A 130 -12.85 17.64 12.02
C PRO A 130 -11.49 17.57 12.75
N GLY A 131 -10.65 18.56 12.56
CA GLY A 131 -9.29 18.63 13.11
C GLY A 131 -8.25 17.90 12.24
N PRO A 132 -7.17 17.39 12.82
CA PRO A 132 -6.07 16.80 12.06
C PRO A 132 -6.30 15.32 11.71
N VAL A 133 -7.44 14.74 12.05
CA VAL A 133 -7.73 13.30 11.95
C VAL A 133 -8.31 12.97 10.57
N PHE A 134 -7.91 11.83 10.02
CA PHE A 134 -8.49 11.30 8.77
C PHE A 134 -8.64 9.78 8.84
N ILE A 135 -9.57 9.26 8.05
CA ILE A 135 -9.78 7.83 7.83
C ILE A 135 -9.58 7.54 6.36
N THR A 136 -8.87 6.48 6.07
CA THR A 136 -8.67 6.02 4.70
C THR A 136 -9.03 4.55 4.58
N PHE A 137 -9.95 4.23 3.67
CA PHE A 137 -10.23 2.86 3.26
C PHE A 137 -9.33 2.50 2.09
N TYR A 138 -8.82 1.28 2.09
CA TYR A 138 -7.87 0.77 1.09
C TYR A 138 -6.67 1.70 0.87
N PRO A 139 -5.93 2.05 1.95
CA PRO A 139 -4.74 2.91 1.85
C PRO A 139 -3.60 2.23 1.09
N SER A 140 -3.60 0.91 1.08
CA SER A 140 -2.61 0.05 0.44
C SER A 140 -3.21 -0.68 -0.77
N ASN A 141 -2.38 -0.95 -1.79
CA ASN A 141 -2.81 -1.76 -2.94
C ASN A 141 -2.73 -3.26 -2.60
N ASP A 142 -3.52 -3.70 -1.65
CA ASP A 142 -3.49 -5.08 -1.16
C ASP A 142 -4.50 -6.01 -1.84
N ILE A 143 -5.43 -5.48 -2.64
CA ILE A 143 -6.26 -6.30 -3.54
C ILE A 143 -5.37 -6.72 -4.69
N ARG A 144 -5.06 -8.02 -4.79
CA ARG A 144 -4.05 -8.50 -5.72
C ARG A 144 -4.35 -9.89 -6.26
N ILE A 145 -3.83 -10.17 -7.45
CA ILE A 145 -3.85 -11.49 -8.07
C ILE A 145 -2.40 -11.96 -8.18
N ASN A 146 -2.09 -13.12 -7.63
CA ASN A 146 -0.74 -13.67 -7.66
C ASN A 146 -0.47 -14.38 -8.99
N TYR A 147 0.47 -13.85 -9.78
CA TYR A 147 1.03 -14.51 -10.97
C TYR A 147 2.50 -14.92 -10.79
N GLY A 148 3.10 -14.55 -9.66
CA GLY A 148 4.49 -14.92 -9.33
C GLY A 148 4.63 -16.41 -9.07
N ALA A 149 5.80 -16.92 -9.33
CA ALA A 149 6.16 -18.29 -9.03
C ALA A 149 6.37 -18.48 -7.52
N PRO A 150 6.31 -19.65 -7.06
CA PRO A 150 5.11 -20.42 -6.95
C PRO A 150 5.15 -21.35 -5.76
N VAL A 151 4.09 -21.34 -5.07
CA VAL A 151 3.65 -22.62 -4.55
C VAL A 151 2.66 -23.16 -5.59
N ALA A 152 2.77 -24.43 -5.96
CA ALA A 152 1.89 -25.01 -6.95
C ALA A 152 0.42 -24.77 -6.58
N GLY A 153 -0.39 -24.33 -7.53
CA GLY A 153 -1.81 -24.04 -7.34
C GLY A 153 -2.15 -22.64 -6.80
N GLN A 154 -1.19 -21.75 -6.60
CA GLN A 154 -1.45 -20.38 -6.12
C GLN A 154 -1.46 -19.31 -7.24
N THR A 155 -0.97 -19.65 -8.44
CA THR A 155 -0.95 -18.72 -9.58
C THR A 155 -2.38 -18.40 -10.04
N GLY A 156 -2.66 -17.13 -10.31
CA GLY A 156 -3.97 -16.64 -10.72
C GLY A 156 -4.98 -16.50 -9.58
N ARG A 157 -4.58 -16.67 -8.33
CA ARG A 157 -5.47 -16.61 -7.18
C ARG A 157 -5.59 -15.20 -6.62
N LEU A 158 -6.84 -14.84 -6.29
CA LEU A 158 -7.20 -13.55 -5.71
C LEU A 158 -6.93 -13.52 -4.20
N PHE A 159 -6.34 -12.41 -3.75
CA PHE A 159 -6.35 -11.97 -2.38
C PHE A 159 -7.11 -10.64 -2.30
N PHE A 160 -8.14 -10.58 -1.45
CA PHE A 160 -8.98 -9.40 -1.27
C PHE A 160 -9.19 -9.17 0.23
N PRO A 161 -8.49 -8.22 0.85
CA PRO A 161 -8.69 -7.85 2.25
C PRO A 161 -9.74 -6.75 2.39
N PHE A 162 -10.31 -6.61 3.57
CA PHE A 162 -10.80 -5.33 4.07
C PHE A 162 -9.63 -4.60 4.73
N ASP A 163 -9.39 -3.37 4.32
CA ASP A 163 -8.24 -2.59 4.73
C ASP A 163 -8.66 -1.16 5.08
N ALA A 164 -8.33 -0.71 6.30
CA ALA A 164 -8.69 0.61 6.78
C ALA A 164 -7.55 1.19 7.64
N LEU A 165 -7.42 2.50 7.57
CA LEU A 165 -6.42 3.27 8.27
C LEU A 165 -7.08 4.45 8.97
N ILE A 166 -6.68 4.72 10.21
CA ILE A 166 -6.93 5.99 10.90
C ILE A 166 -5.59 6.71 11.09
N GLY A 167 -5.56 8.00 10.80
CA GLY A 167 -4.35 8.80 10.89
C GLY A 167 -4.57 10.18 11.47
N VAL A 168 -3.47 10.78 11.90
CA VAL A 168 -3.41 12.16 12.39
C VAL A 168 -2.30 12.91 11.67
N ARG A 169 -2.60 14.10 11.14
CA ARG A 169 -1.60 15.01 10.59
C ARG A 169 -0.92 15.73 11.75
N LEU A 170 0.39 15.50 11.88
CA LEU A 170 1.23 16.19 12.88
C LEU A 170 1.71 17.54 12.35
N SER A 171 1.84 17.63 11.02
CA SER A 171 2.12 18.85 10.25
C SER A 171 1.69 18.67 8.81
N ASP A 172 1.85 19.68 7.97
CA ASP A 172 1.57 19.60 6.53
C ASP A 172 2.41 18.53 5.80
N GLN A 173 3.53 18.15 6.39
CA GLN A 173 4.48 17.21 5.81
C GLN A 173 4.56 15.88 6.55
N VAL A 174 4.00 15.77 7.76
CA VAL A 174 4.16 14.58 8.60
C VAL A 174 2.80 14.08 9.07
N ALA A 175 2.55 12.80 8.86
CA ALA A 175 1.37 12.11 9.39
C ALA A 175 1.75 10.79 10.06
N LEU A 176 1.10 10.49 11.17
CA LEU A 176 1.17 9.21 11.86
C LEU A 176 -0.15 8.48 11.65
N SER A 177 -0.10 7.19 11.40
CA SER A 177 -1.30 6.39 11.16
C SER A 177 -1.18 4.96 11.64
N LEU A 178 -2.34 4.38 11.96
CA LEU A 178 -2.53 2.97 12.27
C LEU A 178 -3.42 2.36 11.20
N GLU A 179 -2.95 1.33 10.53
CA GLU A 179 -3.68 0.55 9.52
C GLU A 179 -3.98 -0.83 10.03
N GLY A 180 -5.19 -1.32 9.76
CA GLY A 180 -5.63 -2.68 10.05
C GLY A 180 -6.18 -3.35 8.80
N SER A 181 -5.83 -4.62 8.60
CA SER A 181 -6.26 -5.38 7.42
C SER A 181 -6.62 -6.81 7.78
N VAL A 182 -7.78 -7.26 7.26
CA VAL A 182 -8.27 -8.64 7.41
C VAL A 182 -8.71 -9.20 6.05
N PRO A 183 -8.34 -10.44 5.68
CA PRO A 183 -8.77 -11.02 4.42
C PRO A 183 -10.26 -11.28 4.38
N ILE A 184 -10.93 -10.82 3.31
CA ILE A 184 -12.30 -11.23 2.93
C ILE A 184 -12.23 -12.45 2.01
N VAL A 185 -11.33 -12.39 1.00
CA VAL A 185 -11.02 -13.52 0.12
C VAL A 185 -9.54 -13.85 0.26
N LYS A 186 -9.26 -15.08 0.66
CA LYS A 186 -7.91 -15.59 0.87
C LYS A 186 -7.71 -16.89 0.08
N ALA A 187 -7.50 -16.77 -1.21
CA ALA A 187 -7.31 -17.93 -2.07
C ALA A 187 -5.88 -18.52 -1.98
N TYR A 188 -4.95 -17.82 -1.31
CA TYR A 188 -3.59 -18.30 -1.02
C TYR A 188 -3.06 -17.69 0.28
N PRO A 189 -2.07 -18.30 0.94
CA PRO A 189 -1.54 -17.81 2.21
C PRO A 189 -0.86 -16.45 2.07
N VAL A 190 -1.39 -15.43 2.73
CA VAL A 190 -0.79 -14.09 2.84
C VAL A 190 -0.69 -13.72 4.32
N TYR A 191 -1.81 -13.39 4.95
CA TYR A 191 -1.94 -13.16 6.39
C TYR A 191 -3.40 -13.43 6.81
N ASN A 192 -3.63 -13.61 8.09
CA ASN A 192 -4.99 -13.66 8.67
C ASN A 192 -5.40 -12.30 9.24
N PHE A 193 -4.42 -11.58 9.76
CA PHE A 193 -4.56 -10.22 10.25
C PHE A 193 -3.23 -9.50 10.05
N LYS A 194 -3.30 -8.22 9.72
CA LYS A 194 -2.13 -7.33 9.63
C LYS A 194 -2.48 -6.01 10.32
N ALA A 195 -1.59 -5.50 11.15
CA ALA A 195 -1.62 -4.14 11.65
C ALA A 195 -0.30 -3.45 11.34
N GLU A 196 -0.35 -2.19 10.95
CA GLU A 196 0.82 -1.39 10.64
C GLU A 196 0.70 -0.01 11.27
N VAL A 197 1.75 0.42 11.96
CA VAL A 197 1.94 1.82 12.33
C VAL A 197 2.84 2.46 11.28
N LYS A 198 2.40 3.56 10.71
CA LYS A 198 3.11 4.25 9.62
C LYS A 198 3.40 5.69 9.98
N LEU A 199 4.65 6.09 9.85
CA LEU A 199 5.05 7.49 9.82
C LEU A 199 5.27 7.86 8.34
N ARG A 200 4.47 8.80 7.83
CA ARG A 200 4.57 9.30 6.46
C ARG A 200 5.21 10.68 6.47
N MET A 201 6.21 10.86 5.65
CA MET A 201 6.83 12.16 5.36
C MET A 201 6.62 12.50 3.88
N LEU A 202 6.16 13.72 3.62
CA LEU A 202 5.93 14.26 2.27
C LEU A 202 7.01 15.30 1.96
N PHE A 203 7.63 15.17 0.81
CA PHE A 203 8.69 16.06 0.32
C PHE A 203 8.26 16.80 -0.93
#